data_228b0c5cfda57c2e22b4e535e6af9b65
#
_entry.id   228b0c5cfda57c2e22b4e535e6af9b65
#
_cell.length_a   1.000
_cell.length_b   1.000
_cell.length_c   1.000
_cell.angle_alpha   90.00
_cell.angle_beta   90.00
_cell.angle_gamma   90.00
#
_symmetry.space_group_name_H-M   'P 1'
#
loop_
_entity.id
_entity.type
_entity.pdbx_description
1 polymer ?
#
loop_
_entity_poly.entity_id
_entity_poly.type
_entity_poly.pdbx_seq_one_letter_code
_entity_poly.pdbx_strand_id
1 'polypeptide(L)'
;MSLEEIIARCLEVGINCLGIADHNTLAGALKMKEIAPFPIIPGEEILTSDGEVIGFFLSQEIPSNLSMKETVAQIKAQDGLVCIPHPYDRLRFSVFRDQAFDDIMPDVDIIEAFNARSLSPGSSTRAWELARKYGKPASAGSDAHTLPEIGNAYVEMPDFNDKDEFLASLAKGKICGNRSNPTARLVSTWNRLKKRWS
;
A
#
# COMPACT_ATOMS: atom_id res chain seq x y z
N MET A 1 12.73 -1.55 11.45
CA MET A 1 12.23 -2.90 11.76
C MET A 1 13.05 -3.88 10.97
N SER A 2 13.49 -5.00 11.58
CA SER A 2 14.06 -6.10 10.79
C SER A 2 12.94 -6.92 10.16
N LEU A 3 13.27 -7.73 9.13
CA LEU A 3 12.26 -8.58 8.47
C LEU A 3 11.73 -9.66 9.44
N GLU A 4 12.58 -10.18 10.30
CA GLU A 4 12.22 -11.17 11.32
C GLU A 4 11.25 -10.60 12.36
N GLU A 5 11.46 -9.35 12.79
CA GLU A 5 10.54 -8.66 13.69
C GLU A 5 9.16 -8.46 13.06
N ILE A 6 9.11 -8.12 11.76
CA ILE A 6 7.87 -7.97 11.00
C ILE A 6 7.15 -9.32 10.92
N ILE A 7 7.85 -10.40 10.57
CA ILE A 7 7.29 -11.76 10.53
C ILE A 7 6.69 -12.15 11.89
N ALA A 8 7.47 -12.00 12.95
CA ALA A 8 7.03 -12.33 14.30
C ALA A 8 5.77 -11.55 14.69
N ARG A 9 5.72 -10.26 14.36
CA ARG A 9 4.56 -9.43 14.63
C ARG A 9 3.33 -9.81 13.80
N CYS A 10 3.49 -10.15 12.52
CA CYS A 10 2.39 -10.64 11.69
C CYS A 10 1.77 -11.90 12.29
N LEU A 11 2.60 -12.88 12.69
CA LEU A 11 2.14 -14.11 13.33
C LEU A 11 1.42 -13.83 14.66
N GLU A 12 1.94 -12.93 15.47
CA GLU A 12 1.34 -12.55 16.76
C GLU A 12 -0.07 -11.97 16.59
N VAL A 13 -0.30 -11.14 15.55
CA VAL A 13 -1.59 -10.49 15.30
C VAL A 13 -2.49 -11.22 14.31
N GLY A 14 -2.07 -12.42 13.87
CA GLY A 14 -2.87 -13.26 13.00
C GLY A 14 -2.91 -12.84 11.51
N ILE A 15 -1.95 -12.03 11.05
CA ILE A 15 -1.79 -11.71 9.63
C ILE A 15 -1.14 -12.91 8.94
N ASN A 16 -1.83 -13.50 7.99
CA ASN A 16 -1.43 -14.70 7.26
C ASN A 16 -1.08 -14.46 5.78
N CYS A 17 -1.15 -13.22 5.32
CA CYS A 17 -0.65 -12.73 4.03
C CYS A 17 -0.27 -11.26 4.17
N LEU A 18 0.86 -10.85 3.61
CA LEU A 18 1.35 -9.48 3.76
C LEU A 18 1.73 -8.85 2.42
N GLY A 19 1.08 -7.75 2.08
CA GLY A 19 1.56 -6.82 1.05
C GLY A 19 2.61 -5.88 1.63
N ILE A 20 3.80 -5.86 1.04
CA ILE A 20 4.89 -4.95 1.43
C ILE A 20 5.11 -3.98 0.29
N ALA A 21 5.10 -2.68 0.61
CA ALA A 21 5.35 -1.61 -0.35
C ALA A 21 6.24 -0.54 0.31
N ASP A 22 7.54 -0.77 0.26
CA ASP A 22 8.53 0.21 0.72
C ASP A 22 8.62 1.39 -0.27
N HIS A 23 8.98 2.58 0.23
CA HIS A 23 9.11 3.76 -0.62
C HIS A 23 10.30 3.63 -1.58
N ASN A 24 10.01 3.64 -2.88
CA ASN A 24 10.97 3.64 -4.00
C ASN A 24 12.01 2.50 -3.92
N THR A 25 11.62 1.34 -3.41
CA THR A 25 12.44 0.13 -3.43
C THR A 25 11.60 -1.12 -3.27
N LEU A 26 11.96 -2.16 -4.00
CA LEU A 26 11.34 -3.48 -3.96
C LEU A 26 12.17 -4.50 -3.15
N ALA A 27 13.43 -4.16 -2.81
CA ALA A 27 14.39 -5.10 -2.24
C ALA A 27 13.92 -5.75 -0.94
N GLY A 28 13.27 -4.96 -0.04
CA GLY A 28 12.73 -5.47 1.22
C GLY A 28 11.62 -6.49 1.01
N ALA A 29 10.70 -6.21 0.09
CA ALA A 29 9.59 -7.08 -0.24
C ALA A 29 10.03 -8.41 -0.88
N LEU A 30 11.01 -8.37 -1.80
CA LEU A 30 11.57 -9.58 -2.42
C LEU A 30 12.29 -10.45 -1.39
N LYS A 31 13.10 -9.85 -0.52
CA LYS A 31 13.78 -10.59 0.54
C LYS A 31 12.79 -11.18 1.54
N MET A 32 11.74 -10.45 1.90
CA MET A 32 10.69 -10.97 2.78
C MET A 32 9.99 -12.18 2.15
N LYS A 33 9.74 -12.18 0.85
CA LYS A 33 9.13 -13.29 0.13
C LYS A 33 9.94 -14.58 0.22
N GLU A 34 11.27 -14.49 0.36
CA GLU A 34 12.15 -15.65 0.49
C GLU A 34 12.10 -16.29 1.88
N ILE A 35 11.84 -15.49 2.94
CA ILE A 35 12.00 -15.95 4.33
C ILE A 35 10.71 -16.06 5.12
N ALA A 36 9.62 -15.43 4.67
CA ALA A 36 8.36 -15.45 5.40
C ALA A 36 7.67 -16.82 5.33
N PRO A 37 7.07 -17.31 6.44
CA PRO A 37 6.35 -18.58 6.48
C PRO A 37 4.90 -18.46 5.94
N PHE A 38 4.53 -17.32 5.38
CA PHE A 38 3.21 -17.04 4.81
C PHE A 38 3.38 -16.25 3.50
N PRO A 39 2.36 -16.20 2.62
CA PRO A 39 2.43 -15.48 1.35
C PRO A 39 2.79 -14.01 1.51
N ILE A 40 3.72 -13.54 0.67
CA ILE A 40 4.08 -12.13 0.52
C ILE A 40 3.68 -11.66 -0.87
N ILE A 41 2.99 -10.52 -0.92
CA ILE A 41 2.73 -9.77 -2.14
C ILE A 41 3.81 -8.70 -2.25
N PRO A 42 4.83 -8.89 -3.10
CA PRO A 42 5.86 -7.89 -3.26
C PRO A 42 5.32 -6.67 -3.97
N GLY A 43 5.56 -5.51 -3.40
CA GLY A 43 5.14 -4.23 -3.92
C GLY A 43 6.14 -3.13 -3.64
N GLU A 44 5.91 -2.01 -4.28
CA GLU A 44 6.70 -0.80 -4.15
C GLU A 44 5.77 0.41 -4.13
N GLU A 45 5.92 1.32 -3.16
CA GLU A 45 5.26 2.63 -3.17
C GLU A 45 6.15 3.63 -3.89
N ILE A 46 5.78 3.95 -5.12
CA ILE A 46 6.60 4.70 -6.07
C ILE A 46 6.18 6.17 -6.04
N LEU A 47 7.14 7.06 -5.73
CA LEU A 47 6.96 8.49 -5.89
C LEU A 47 7.09 8.86 -7.36
N THR A 48 6.01 9.38 -7.94
CA THR A 48 5.97 9.91 -9.31
C THR A 48 6.01 11.44 -9.31
N SER A 49 6.08 12.08 -10.49
CA SER A 49 5.94 13.53 -10.63
C SER A 49 4.55 14.07 -10.23
N ASP A 50 3.55 13.18 -10.18
CA ASP A 50 2.13 13.52 -10.02
C ASP A 50 1.51 13.02 -8.72
N GLY A 51 2.26 12.30 -7.89
CA GLY A 51 1.83 11.71 -6.63
C GLY A 51 2.42 10.32 -6.40
N GLU A 52 1.91 9.56 -5.43
CA GLU A 52 2.35 8.20 -5.11
C GLU A 52 1.43 7.15 -5.73
N VAL A 53 2.00 6.06 -6.20
CA VAL A 53 1.28 4.87 -6.67
C VAL A 53 1.97 3.62 -6.13
N ILE A 54 1.20 2.59 -5.78
CA ILE A 54 1.75 1.30 -5.39
C ILE A 54 1.60 0.32 -6.57
N GLY A 55 2.72 -0.31 -6.93
CA GLY A 55 2.72 -1.51 -7.76
C GLY A 55 2.77 -2.75 -6.86
N PHE A 56 1.86 -3.71 -7.06
CA PHE A 56 1.90 -5.01 -6.41
C PHE A 56 2.22 -6.13 -7.39
N PHE A 57 2.68 -7.27 -6.88
CA PHE A 57 3.15 -8.43 -7.66
C PHE A 57 4.33 -8.10 -8.57
N LEU A 58 5.16 -7.16 -8.15
CA LEU A 58 6.35 -6.77 -8.89
C LEU A 58 7.49 -7.78 -8.73
N SER A 59 8.31 -7.87 -9.77
CA SER A 59 9.55 -8.67 -9.83
C SER A 59 10.81 -7.81 -9.97
N GLN A 60 10.66 -6.57 -10.39
CA GLN A 60 11.74 -5.60 -10.59
C GLN A 60 11.33 -4.23 -10.07
N GLU A 61 12.30 -3.52 -9.50
CA GLU A 61 12.14 -2.16 -9.01
C GLU A 61 11.80 -1.18 -10.15
N ILE A 62 10.94 -0.21 -9.87
CA ILE A 62 10.53 0.81 -10.83
C ILE A 62 11.16 2.14 -10.42
N PRO A 63 11.85 2.85 -11.34
CA PRO A 63 12.46 4.13 -11.02
C PRO A 63 11.45 5.18 -10.53
N SER A 64 11.80 5.88 -9.45
CA SER A 64 11.01 7.02 -8.96
C SER A 64 11.12 8.26 -9.86
N ASN A 65 10.22 9.23 -9.63
CA ASN A 65 10.15 10.51 -10.35
C ASN A 65 9.82 10.44 -11.86
N LEU A 66 9.36 9.30 -12.33
CA LEU A 66 8.70 9.21 -13.64
C LEU A 66 7.31 9.89 -13.57
N SER A 67 6.70 10.15 -14.73
CA SER A 67 5.29 10.52 -14.74
C SER A 67 4.41 9.36 -14.24
N MET A 68 3.23 9.68 -13.72
CA MET A 68 2.25 8.67 -13.29
C MET A 68 1.97 7.65 -14.39
N LYS A 69 1.78 8.13 -15.62
CA LYS A 69 1.50 7.29 -16.79
C LYS A 69 2.64 6.33 -17.12
N GLU A 70 3.89 6.80 -17.07
CA GLU A 70 5.06 5.95 -17.30
C GLU A 70 5.22 4.90 -16.19
N THR A 71 5.00 5.31 -14.94
CA THR A 71 5.07 4.40 -13.79
C THR A 71 4.01 3.30 -13.90
N VAL A 72 2.75 3.66 -14.18
CA VAL A 72 1.66 2.70 -14.40
C VAL A 72 1.98 1.75 -15.56
N ALA A 73 2.52 2.26 -16.67
CA ALA A 73 2.93 1.42 -17.79
C ALA A 73 4.02 0.40 -17.39
N GLN A 74 4.99 0.79 -16.54
CA GLN A 74 6.03 -0.12 -16.05
C GLN A 74 5.50 -1.16 -15.07
N ILE A 75 4.52 -0.82 -14.21
CA ILE A 75 3.80 -1.79 -13.37
C ILE A 75 3.11 -2.83 -14.25
N LYS A 76 2.35 -2.37 -15.25
CA LYS A 76 1.62 -3.25 -16.17
C LYS A 76 2.54 -4.10 -17.04
N ALA A 77 3.70 -3.58 -17.45
CA ALA A 77 4.70 -4.34 -18.21
C ALA A 77 5.27 -5.54 -17.43
N GLN A 78 5.21 -5.51 -16.09
CA GLN A 78 5.56 -6.62 -15.22
C GLN A 78 4.37 -7.51 -14.87
N ASP A 79 3.21 -7.34 -15.51
CA ASP A 79 1.95 -7.99 -15.12
C ASP A 79 1.53 -7.68 -13.67
N GLY A 80 1.96 -6.50 -13.15
CA GLY A 80 1.65 -6.02 -11.81
C GLY A 80 0.27 -5.40 -11.70
N LEU A 81 -0.19 -5.21 -10.45
CA LEU A 81 -1.41 -4.51 -10.11
C LEU A 81 -1.11 -3.09 -9.64
N VAL A 82 -1.89 -2.14 -10.16
CA VAL A 82 -1.81 -0.72 -9.82
C VAL A 82 -2.78 -0.40 -8.69
N CYS A 83 -2.26 0.06 -7.57
CA CYS A 83 -3.06 0.51 -6.43
C CYS A 83 -2.83 2.00 -6.16
N ILE A 84 -3.91 2.75 -5.98
CA ILE A 84 -3.86 4.13 -5.52
C ILE A 84 -3.86 4.14 -3.99
N PRO A 85 -2.75 4.51 -3.33
CA PRO A 85 -2.67 4.59 -1.89
C PRO A 85 -3.35 5.87 -1.39
N HIS A 86 -3.98 5.81 -0.21
CA HIS A 86 -4.51 6.95 0.57
C HIS A 86 -4.95 8.19 -0.25
N PRO A 87 -5.82 8.07 -1.28
CA PRO A 87 -6.04 9.07 -2.33
C PRO A 87 -6.47 10.45 -1.86
N TYR A 88 -6.94 10.59 -0.62
CA TYR A 88 -7.45 11.85 -0.06
C TYR A 88 -6.77 12.26 1.26
N ASP A 89 -5.58 11.74 1.56
CA ASP A 89 -4.82 12.19 2.74
C ASP A 89 -4.07 13.49 2.44
N ARG A 90 -4.76 14.63 2.59
CA ARG A 90 -4.24 15.98 2.30
C ARG A 90 -3.03 16.40 3.13
N LEU A 91 -2.68 15.65 4.18
CA LEU A 91 -1.49 15.91 4.98
C LEU A 91 -0.22 15.27 4.39
N ARG A 92 -0.36 14.56 3.27
CA ARG A 92 0.77 14.05 2.49
C ARG A 92 1.03 15.00 1.31
N PHE A 93 2.30 15.27 1.03
CA PHE A 93 2.71 16.13 -0.09
C PHE A 93 2.42 15.52 -1.47
N SER A 94 2.05 14.26 -1.49
CA SER A 94 1.85 13.42 -2.68
C SER A 94 0.38 13.27 -3.08
N VAL A 95 -0.47 14.25 -2.74
CA VAL A 95 -1.88 14.22 -3.16
C VAL A 95 -1.99 14.44 -4.66
N PHE A 96 -2.62 13.48 -5.33
CA PHE A 96 -2.92 13.56 -6.76
C PHE A 96 -3.61 14.86 -7.16
N ARG A 97 -3.24 15.39 -8.30
CA ARG A 97 -4.03 16.42 -8.97
C ARG A 97 -5.24 15.74 -9.62
N ASP A 98 -6.43 16.28 -9.43
CA ASP A 98 -7.70 15.66 -9.86
C ASP A 98 -7.70 15.21 -11.35
N GLN A 99 -7.01 15.92 -12.22
CA GLN A 99 -6.90 15.59 -13.64
C GLN A 99 -6.05 14.34 -13.93
N ALA A 100 -5.01 14.07 -13.12
CA ALA A 100 -4.16 12.89 -13.31
C ALA A 100 -4.87 11.56 -12.97
N PHE A 101 -5.93 11.61 -12.18
CA PHE A 101 -6.74 10.44 -11.84
C PHE A 101 -7.51 9.88 -13.03
N ASP A 102 -8.21 10.75 -13.76
CA ASP A 102 -9.12 10.30 -14.83
C ASP A 102 -8.33 9.60 -15.94
N ASP A 103 -7.11 10.07 -16.22
CA ASP A 103 -6.25 9.52 -17.27
C ASP A 103 -5.72 8.11 -16.97
N ILE A 104 -5.49 7.78 -15.69
CA ILE A 104 -4.92 6.48 -15.30
C ILE A 104 -5.96 5.50 -14.77
N MET A 105 -7.16 5.95 -14.43
CA MET A 105 -8.20 5.10 -13.83
C MET A 105 -8.52 3.82 -14.62
N PRO A 106 -8.47 3.79 -15.96
CA PRO A 106 -8.64 2.55 -16.71
C PRO A 106 -7.62 1.47 -16.31
N ASP A 107 -6.38 1.86 -16.00
CA ASP A 107 -5.27 0.96 -15.66
C ASP A 107 -5.12 0.69 -14.15
N VAL A 108 -5.85 1.42 -13.31
CA VAL A 108 -5.89 1.19 -11.86
C VAL A 108 -6.68 -0.07 -11.56
N ASP A 109 -6.15 -0.92 -10.69
CA ASP A 109 -6.80 -2.17 -10.27
C ASP A 109 -7.42 -2.06 -8.88
N ILE A 110 -6.83 -1.26 -7.98
CA ILE A 110 -7.17 -1.21 -6.55
C ILE A 110 -7.18 0.23 -6.06
N ILE A 111 -8.11 0.56 -5.17
CA ILE A 111 -8.12 1.82 -4.41
C ILE A 111 -7.95 1.50 -2.92
N GLU A 112 -6.95 2.08 -2.26
CA GLU A 112 -6.83 1.99 -0.81
C GLU A 112 -7.90 2.85 -0.14
N ALA A 113 -9.00 2.21 0.26
CA ALA A 113 -10.16 2.90 0.85
C ALA A 113 -9.98 3.21 2.35
N PHE A 114 -9.11 2.48 3.04
CA PHE A 114 -8.79 2.73 4.43
C PHE A 114 -7.28 2.63 4.67
N ASN A 115 -6.69 3.73 5.15
CA ASN A 115 -5.31 3.76 5.61
C ASN A 115 -5.29 4.11 7.10
N ALA A 116 -4.71 3.22 7.93
CA ALA A 116 -4.73 3.39 9.39
C ALA A 116 -3.97 4.65 9.86
N ARG A 117 -3.02 5.14 9.08
CA ARG A 117 -2.25 6.35 9.40
C ARG A 117 -2.87 7.64 8.86
N SER A 118 -3.91 7.58 8.04
CA SER A 118 -4.55 8.79 7.54
C SER A 118 -5.19 9.58 8.68
N LEU A 119 -4.83 10.86 8.78
CA LEU A 119 -5.41 11.79 9.76
C LEU A 119 -6.48 12.70 9.14
N SER A 120 -6.63 12.71 7.83
CA SER A 120 -7.58 13.58 7.15
C SER A 120 -9.02 13.13 7.43
N PRO A 121 -9.87 13.98 8.03
CA PRO A 121 -11.28 13.64 8.22
C PRO A 121 -11.96 13.33 6.88
N GLY A 122 -12.76 12.27 6.86
CA GLY A 122 -13.53 11.88 5.66
C GLY A 122 -12.70 11.30 4.51
N SER A 123 -11.36 11.15 4.64
CA SER A 123 -10.53 10.57 3.59
C SER A 123 -10.99 9.17 3.17
N SER A 124 -11.27 8.30 4.15
CA SER A 124 -11.75 6.94 3.89
C SER A 124 -13.11 6.93 3.19
N THR A 125 -14.06 7.78 3.60
CA THR A 125 -15.37 7.88 2.93
C THR A 125 -15.21 8.25 1.46
N ARG A 126 -14.41 9.27 1.16
CA ARG A 126 -14.14 9.72 -0.22
C ARG A 126 -13.39 8.66 -1.03
N ALA A 127 -12.46 7.91 -0.41
CA ALA A 127 -11.76 6.83 -1.08
C ALA A 127 -12.71 5.66 -1.43
N TRP A 128 -13.66 5.35 -0.54
CA TRP A 128 -14.74 4.40 -0.82
C TRP A 128 -15.66 4.87 -1.96
N GLU A 129 -16.02 6.15 -1.98
CA GLU A 129 -16.81 6.73 -3.06
C GLU A 129 -16.08 6.66 -4.40
N LEU A 130 -14.75 6.91 -4.40
CA LEU A 130 -13.90 6.77 -5.57
C LEU A 130 -13.89 5.32 -6.08
N ALA A 131 -13.65 4.35 -5.19
CA ALA A 131 -13.64 2.93 -5.54
C ALA A 131 -14.98 2.50 -6.18
N ARG A 132 -16.11 2.91 -5.59
CA ARG A 132 -17.44 2.64 -6.14
C ARG A 132 -17.69 3.32 -7.48
N LYS A 133 -17.29 4.59 -7.63
CA LYS A 133 -17.46 5.36 -8.88
C LYS A 133 -16.83 4.65 -10.06
N TYR A 134 -15.65 4.05 -9.86
CA TYR A 134 -14.91 3.40 -10.93
C TYR A 134 -15.02 1.86 -10.91
N GLY A 135 -15.83 1.29 -10.03
CA GLY A 135 -16.02 -0.17 -9.91
C GLY A 135 -14.75 -0.92 -9.54
N LYS A 136 -13.84 -0.29 -8.76
CA LYS A 136 -12.56 -0.90 -8.37
C LYS A 136 -12.66 -1.56 -6.99
N PRO A 137 -12.02 -2.71 -6.77
CA PRO A 137 -11.84 -3.29 -5.44
C PRO A 137 -11.22 -2.29 -4.46
N ALA A 138 -11.70 -2.33 -3.22
CA ALA A 138 -11.20 -1.50 -2.15
C ALA A 138 -10.25 -2.29 -1.26
N SER A 139 -9.09 -1.73 -0.93
CA SER A 139 -8.13 -2.31 -0.01
C SER A 139 -7.99 -1.49 1.28
N ALA A 140 -7.23 -2.04 2.23
CA ALA A 140 -6.80 -1.35 3.42
C ALA A 140 -5.32 -1.58 3.69
N GLY A 141 -4.63 -0.56 4.20
CA GLY A 141 -3.25 -0.60 4.61
C GLY A 141 -3.04 -0.09 6.04
N SER A 142 -2.21 -0.79 6.81
CA SER A 142 -1.73 -0.27 8.09
C SER A 142 -0.76 0.87 7.91
N ASP A 143 -0.05 0.90 6.78
CA ASP A 143 1.02 1.86 6.47
C ASP A 143 2.04 1.92 7.65
N ALA A 144 2.38 0.72 8.14
CA ALA A 144 3.13 0.54 9.37
C ALA A 144 4.59 0.97 9.22
N HIS A 145 5.02 1.91 10.07
CA HIS A 145 6.41 2.32 10.18
C HIS A 145 7.05 1.88 11.51
N THR A 146 6.26 1.25 12.37
CA THR A 146 6.67 0.66 13.65
C THR A 146 5.93 -0.66 13.86
N LEU A 147 6.54 -1.59 14.61
CA LEU A 147 5.94 -2.91 14.86
C LEU A 147 4.51 -2.86 15.42
N PRO A 148 4.17 -1.99 16.38
CA PRO A 148 2.79 -1.91 16.90
C PRO A 148 1.74 -1.48 15.88
N GLU A 149 2.14 -0.85 14.77
CA GLU A 149 1.19 -0.43 13.72
C GLU A 149 0.79 -1.58 12.79
N ILE A 150 1.59 -2.66 12.73
CA ILE A 150 1.26 -3.85 11.95
C ILE A 150 -0.02 -4.49 12.51
N GLY A 151 -1.00 -4.74 11.61
CA GLY A 151 -2.30 -5.26 11.96
C GLY A 151 -3.36 -4.19 12.31
N ASN A 152 -2.99 -2.89 12.32
CA ASN A 152 -3.96 -1.82 12.56
C ASN A 152 -5.02 -1.70 11.44
N ALA A 153 -4.71 -2.15 10.24
CA ALA A 153 -5.68 -2.30 9.16
C ALA A 153 -5.33 -3.50 8.29
N TYR A 154 -6.34 -4.23 7.85
CA TYR A 154 -6.23 -5.41 7.01
C TYR A 154 -7.55 -5.70 6.28
N VAL A 155 -7.54 -6.63 5.37
CA VAL A 155 -8.73 -7.12 4.67
C VAL A 155 -8.92 -8.60 5.00
N GLU A 156 -10.09 -8.95 5.57
CA GLU A 156 -10.54 -10.34 5.66
C GLU A 156 -11.16 -10.74 4.32
N MET A 157 -10.57 -11.71 3.62
CA MET A 157 -11.00 -12.13 2.30
C MET A 157 -10.74 -13.61 2.08
N PRO A 158 -11.41 -14.26 1.09
CA PRO A 158 -11.11 -15.64 0.72
C PRO A 158 -9.64 -15.85 0.34
N ASP A 159 -9.16 -17.08 0.52
CA ASP A 159 -7.82 -17.47 0.06
C ASP A 159 -7.69 -17.29 -1.46
N PHE A 160 -6.47 -17.10 -1.92
CA PHE A 160 -6.12 -16.93 -3.33
C PHE A 160 -4.74 -17.54 -3.61
N ASN A 161 -4.52 -17.95 -4.86
CA ASN A 161 -3.28 -18.61 -5.29
C ASN A 161 -2.47 -17.73 -6.25
N ASP A 162 -3.12 -16.81 -6.95
CA ASP A 162 -2.50 -15.94 -7.93
C ASP A 162 -3.07 -14.51 -7.88
N LYS A 163 -2.58 -13.65 -8.74
CA LYS A 163 -2.94 -12.24 -8.84
C LYS A 163 -4.43 -12.03 -9.19
N ASP A 164 -4.97 -12.84 -10.10
CA ASP A 164 -6.35 -12.68 -10.57
C ASP A 164 -7.34 -13.15 -9.51
N GLU A 165 -7.03 -14.27 -8.84
CA GLU A 165 -7.77 -14.71 -7.66
C GLU A 165 -7.66 -13.73 -6.50
N PHE A 166 -6.49 -13.09 -6.31
CA PHE A 166 -6.32 -12.02 -5.32
C PHE A 166 -7.31 -10.87 -5.56
N LEU A 167 -7.42 -10.35 -6.78
CA LEU A 167 -8.38 -9.29 -7.11
C LEU A 167 -9.83 -9.73 -6.89
N ALA A 168 -10.17 -10.95 -7.29
CA ALA A 168 -11.50 -11.51 -7.10
C ALA A 168 -11.84 -11.71 -5.61
N SER A 169 -10.86 -12.08 -4.80
CA SER A 169 -10.99 -12.24 -3.35
C SER A 169 -11.07 -10.89 -2.65
N LEU A 170 -10.23 -9.92 -3.06
CA LEU A 170 -10.24 -8.56 -2.53
C LEU A 170 -11.60 -7.86 -2.77
N ALA A 171 -12.22 -8.10 -3.94
CA ALA A 171 -13.54 -7.55 -4.26
C ALA A 171 -14.66 -8.08 -3.32
N LYS A 172 -14.46 -9.22 -2.67
CA LYS A 172 -15.35 -9.83 -1.67
C LYS A 172 -14.88 -9.53 -0.24
N GLY A 173 -13.75 -8.87 -0.10
CA GLY A 173 -13.09 -8.65 1.16
C GLY A 173 -13.84 -7.68 2.08
N LYS A 174 -13.65 -7.88 3.39
CA LYS A 174 -14.13 -7.00 4.43
C LYS A 174 -12.94 -6.24 5.01
N ILE A 175 -12.96 -4.93 4.86
CA ILE A 175 -11.97 -4.05 5.49
C ILE A 175 -12.19 -4.03 7.00
N CYS A 176 -11.12 -4.34 7.74
CA CYS A 176 -11.06 -4.31 9.19
C CYS A 176 -9.92 -3.40 9.62
N GLY A 177 -10.11 -2.63 10.71
CA GLY A 177 -9.01 -1.85 11.26
C GLY A 177 -9.44 -0.67 12.10
N ASN A 178 -8.43 -0.13 12.77
CA ASN A 178 -8.50 1.07 13.59
C ASN A 178 -7.41 2.06 13.15
N ARG A 179 -7.66 3.34 13.35
CA ARG A 179 -6.64 4.35 13.07
C ARG A 179 -5.48 4.24 14.04
N SER A 180 -4.26 4.36 13.53
CA SER A 180 -3.05 4.42 14.34
C SER A 180 -3.06 5.65 15.26
N ASN A 181 -2.47 5.50 16.44
CA ASN A 181 -2.33 6.62 17.35
C ASN A 181 -1.48 7.73 16.68
N PRO A 182 -1.90 9.01 16.72
CA PRO A 182 -1.13 10.11 16.15
C PRO A 182 0.32 10.22 16.68
N THR A 183 0.58 9.76 17.90
CA THR A 183 1.93 9.74 18.48
C THR A 183 2.88 8.79 17.74
N ALA A 184 2.39 7.72 17.11
CA ALA A 184 3.21 6.81 16.31
C ALA A 184 3.86 7.52 15.12
N ARG A 185 3.21 8.52 14.53
CA ARG A 185 3.79 9.36 13.47
C ARG A 185 4.99 10.19 13.96
N LEU A 186 4.92 10.72 15.18
CA LEU A 186 6.05 11.47 15.76
C LEU A 186 7.27 10.58 15.93
N VAL A 187 7.08 9.34 16.41
CA VAL A 187 8.16 8.36 16.58
C VAL A 187 8.79 8.00 15.23
N SER A 188 7.98 7.73 14.21
CA SER A 188 8.50 7.37 12.88
C SER A 188 9.23 8.53 12.20
N THR A 189 8.73 9.76 12.34
CA THR A 189 9.41 10.97 11.85
C THR A 189 10.74 11.19 12.56
N TRP A 190 10.79 11.00 13.88
CA TRP A 190 12.01 11.08 14.67
C TRP A 190 13.05 10.04 14.26
N ASN A 191 12.62 8.78 14.04
CA ASN A 191 13.51 7.70 13.60
C ASN A 191 14.08 7.98 12.19
N ARG A 192 13.29 8.56 11.29
CA ARG A 192 13.75 8.97 9.94
C ARG A 192 14.76 10.10 10.01
N LEU A 193 14.54 11.09 10.88
CA LEU A 193 15.50 12.17 11.11
C LEU A 193 16.82 11.66 11.68
N LYS A 194 16.79 10.76 12.66
CA LYS A 194 18.01 10.15 13.21
C LYS A 194 18.85 9.42 12.16
N LYS A 195 18.22 8.64 11.27
CA LYS A 195 18.92 7.94 10.17
C LYS A 195 19.59 8.89 9.16
N ARG A 196 19.18 10.14 9.10
CA ARG A 196 19.71 11.14 8.17
C ARG A 196 20.93 11.87 8.75
N TRP A 197 21.18 11.74 10.07
CA TRP A 197 22.25 12.38 10.81
C TRP A 197 23.28 11.39 11.37
N SER A 198 23.12 10.11 11.11
CA SER A 198 24.08 9.02 11.36
C SER A 198 24.67 8.50 10.03
#